data_70e262ff32fec2e1611342acff6c6bc7
#
_entry.id   70e262ff32fec2e1611342acff6c6bc7
#
_cell.length_a   1.000
_cell.length_b   1.000
_cell.length_c   1.000
_cell.angle_alpha   90.00
_cell.angle_beta   90.00
_cell.angle_gamma   90.00
#
_symmetry.space_group_name_H-M   'P 1'
#
loop_
_entity.id
_entity.type
_entity.pdbx_description
1 polymer ?
#
loop_
_entity_poly.entity_id
_entity_poly.type
_entity_poly.pdbx_seq_one_letter_code
_entity_poly.pdbx_strand_id
1 'polypeptide(L)'
;TKAGSKNGRTKKTAAKAGAKNGKKQSTAPVATYSGRGSQTIVRKSNDLIQNAMYSLSLSQQKLMLHIFAMIKPSDTELPRYEMSIYEFLKLCGVDPHNGSMYKQVKKNIEDIANAKVQWIRLAGTQKITMFRWLSSATIDEGTGKIVLTLDQSLKPHLIQLKEFYTTMNITYTLPMKSQYSLKIYELCK
;
A
#
# COMPACT_ATOMS: atom_id res chain seq x y z
N THR A 1 57.66 57.56 24.40
CA THR A 1 57.33 57.22 25.82
C THR A 1 56.10 56.38 25.88
N LYS A 2 56.32 55.09 26.18
CA LYS A 2 55.78 54.33 27.33
C LYS A 2 54.21 54.31 27.40
N ALA A 3 53.49 53.28 27.56
CA ALA A 3 53.48 51.96 28.12
C ALA A 3 52.08 51.47 27.95
N GLY A 4 51.69 50.25 27.64
CA GLY A 4 51.80 49.03 28.40
C GLY A 4 50.55 48.79 29.22
N SER A 5 49.76 47.74 28.94
CA SER A 5 49.14 46.87 29.93
C SER A 5 47.98 46.08 29.26
N LYS A 6 48.14 44.87 29.05
CA LYS A 6 47.68 43.63 29.65
C LYS A 6 46.21 43.57 30.11
N ASN A 7 45.57 42.53 29.63
CA ASN A 7 44.58 41.63 30.22
C ASN A 7 43.18 41.76 29.57
N GLY A 8 42.47 40.71 29.30
CA GLY A 8 42.36 39.41 29.85
C GLY A 8 41.41 38.57 29.01
N ARG A 9 41.82 37.37 28.80
CA ARG A 9 41.17 36.34 28.03
C ARG A 9 40.10 35.68 28.88
N THR A 10 38.81 35.85 28.60
CA THR A 10 37.80 34.96 29.17
C THR A 10 37.13 34.19 28.01
N LYS A 11 37.45 32.90 27.95
CA LYS A 11 36.74 31.91 27.14
C LYS A 11 35.34 31.72 27.73
N LYS A 12 34.29 32.03 26.99
CA LYS A 12 32.95 31.51 27.23
C LYS A 12 32.73 30.32 26.30
N THR A 13 32.75 29.14 26.89
CA THR A 13 32.28 27.89 26.31
C THR A 13 30.77 27.95 26.11
N ALA A 14 30.33 28.08 24.89
CA ALA A 14 28.91 27.91 24.55
C ALA A 14 28.62 26.41 24.40
N ALA A 15 27.82 25.87 25.29
CA ALA A 15 27.31 24.52 25.23
C ALA A 15 26.35 24.38 24.05
N LYS A 16 26.69 23.50 23.14
CA LYS A 16 25.85 23.10 22.02
C LYS A 16 24.75 22.17 22.54
N ALA A 17 23.55 22.67 22.76
CA ALA A 17 22.38 21.87 23.02
C ALA A 17 21.95 21.20 21.68
N GLY A 18 22.27 19.94 21.53
CA GLY A 18 21.80 19.11 20.43
C GLY A 18 20.32 18.76 20.60
N ALA A 19 19.44 19.41 19.88
CA ALA A 19 18.05 19.02 19.76
C ALA A 19 17.98 17.73 18.95
N LYS A 20 17.88 16.59 19.61
CA LYS A 20 17.49 15.31 19.01
C LYS A 20 16.02 15.38 18.61
N ASN A 21 15.76 15.70 17.36
CA ASN A 21 14.42 15.65 16.78
C ASN A 21 14.11 14.17 16.48
N GLY A 22 13.66 13.43 17.50
CA GLY A 22 13.17 12.08 17.38
C GLY A 22 11.81 12.11 16.68
N LYS A 23 11.78 11.93 15.36
CA LYS A 23 10.56 11.57 14.65
C LYS A 23 10.02 10.28 15.25
N LYS A 24 8.97 10.38 16.07
CA LYS A 24 8.17 9.22 16.46
C LYS A 24 7.59 8.61 15.19
N GLN A 25 8.18 7.51 14.71
CA GLN A 25 7.56 6.67 13.71
C GLN A 25 6.26 6.15 14.32
N SER A 26 5.14 6.40 13.64
CA SER A 26 3.85 5.88 14.07
C SER A 26 3.92 4.34 14.05
N THR A 27 3.81 3.73 15.22
CA THR A 27 3.79 2.28 15.41
C THR A 27 2.40 1.72 15.10
N ALA A 28 1.91 1.93 13.87
CA ALA A 28 0.72 1.22 13.44
C ALA A 28 1.01 -0.28 13.35
N PRO A 29 0.08 -1.17 13.73
CA PRO A 29 0.30 -2.61 13.67
C PRO A 29 0.60 -3.05 12.23
N VAL A 30 1.52 -4.00 12.09
CA VAL A 30 1.85 -4.62 10.79
C VAL A 30 1.11 -5.93 10.68
N ALA A 31 0.23 -6.07 9.68
CA ALA A 31 -0.39 -7.34 9.36
C ALA A 31 0.52 -8.09 8.38
N THR A 32 1.03 -9.24 8.81
CA THR A 32 1.90 -10.09 7.98
C THR A 32 1.08 -11.18 7.33
N TYR A 33 1.16 -11.27 6.01
CA TYR A 33 0.58 -12.35 5.23
C TYR A 33 1.50 -13.56 5.29
N SER A 34 1.11 -14.61 6.01
CA SER A 34 1.75 -15.91 5.92
C SER A 34 0.91 -16.83 5.04
N GLY A 35 1.46 -17.31 3.93
CA GLY A 35 0.75 -18.07 2.89
C GLY A 35 0.16 -19.44 3.28
N ARG A 36 0.03 -19.71 4.56
CA ARG A 36 -0.66 -20.92 5.08
C ARG A 36 -1.99 -20.51 5.68
N GLY A 37 -3.09 -20.86 5.03
CA GLY A 37 -4.46 -20.60 5.51
C GLY A 37 -4.99 -19.25 5.02
N SER A 38 -4.69 -18.97 3.84
CA SER A 38 -4.85 -17.78 3.05
C SER A 38 -6.22 -17.13 3.14
N GLN A 39 -6.23 -15.88 3.49
CA GLN A 39 -7.31 -15.01 3.11
C GLN A 39 -7.30 -14.88 1.58
N THR A 40 -8.11 -15.69 0.92
CA THR A 40 -8.30 -15.64 -0.54
C THR A 40 -9.48 -14.78 -0.92
N ILE A 41 -10.21 -14.30 0.08
CA ILE A 41 -11.45 -13.55 -0.11
C ILE A 41 -11.15 -12.05 -0.05
N VAL A 42 -11.53 -11.36 -1.11
CA VAL A 42 -11.53 -9.90 -1.20
C VAL A 42 -12.95 -9.39 -1.08
N ARG A 43 -13.16 -8.34 -0.31
CA ARG A 43 -14.40 -7.56 -0.25
C ARG A 43 -14.12 -6.14 -0.71
N LYS A 44 -14.95 -5.65 -1.60
CA LYS A 44 -14.89 -4.27 -2.09
C LYS A 44 -16.29 -3.69 -2.18
N SER A 45 -16.45 -2.41 -1.83
CA SER A 45 -17.72 -1.72 -2.07
C SER A 45 -18.07 -1.71 -3.56
N ASN A 46 -19.34 -1.73 -3.87
CA ASN A 46 -19.82 -1.61 -5.25
C ASN A 46 -19.40 -0.27 -5.88
N ASP A 47 -19.30 0.80 -5.10
CA ASP A 47 -18.77 2.08 -5.57
C ASP A 47 -17.33 1.96 -6.08
N LEU A 48 -16.46 1.23 -5.37
CA LEU A 48 -15.08 0.99 -5.81
C LEU A 48 -15.02 0.14 -7.09
N ILE A 49 -15.96 -0.78 -7.26
CA ILE A 49 -16.00 -1.66 -8.45
C ILE A 49 -16.60 -0.95 -9.65
N GLN A 50 -17.73 -0.26 -9.47
CA GLN A 50 -18.56 0.25 -10.57
C GLN A 50 -18.25 1.70 -10.90
N ASN A 51 -17.97 2.52 -9.88
CA ASN A 51 -17.92 3.97 -9.98
C ASN A 51 -16.50 4.54 -9.87
N ALA A 52 -15.50 3.71 -9.57
CA ALA A 52 -14.12 4.15 -9.54
C ALA A 52 -13.54 4.22 -10.95
N MET A 53 -12.97 5.37 -11.29
CA MET A 53 -12.25 5.59 -12.53
C MET A 53 -10.75 5.48 -12.25
N TYR A 54 -10.15 4.36 -12.68
CA TYR A 54 -8.71 4.13 -12.54
C TYR A 54 -8.17 3.34 -13.75
N SER A 55 -6.89 3.52 -14.00
CA SER A 55 -6.17 2.77 -15.03
C SER A 55 -5.04 1.99 -14.36
N LEU A 56 -5.28 0.71 -14.11
CA LEU A 56 -4.27 -0.23 -13.63
C LEU A 56 -4.09 -1.33 -14.67
N SER A 57 -2.84 -1.70 -14.96
CA SER A 57 -2.54 -2.89 -15.75
C SER A 57 -3.04 -4.16 -15.05
N LEU A 58 -3.16 -5.25 -15.79
CA LEU A 58 -3.59 -6.54 -15.22
C LEU A 58 -2.71 -6.97 -14.05
N SER A 59 -1.39 -6.82 -14.16
CA SER A 59 -0.45 -7.18 -13.10
C SER A 59 -0.60 -6.30 -11.86
N GLN A 60 -0.85 -5.01 -12.03
CA GLN A 60 -1.15 -4.09 -10.94
C GLN A 60 -2.49 -4.41 -10.27
N GLN A 61 -3.52 -4.75 -11.04
CA GLN A 61 -4.82 -5.16 -10.49
C GLN A 61 -4.70 -6.44 -9.65
N LYS A 62 -3.96 -7.45 -10.13
CA LYS A 62 -3.69 -8.68 -9.37
C LYS A 62 -2.94 -8.40 -8.07
N LEU A 63 -1.96 -7.51 -8.11
CA LEU A 63 -1.21 -7.10 -6.94
C LEU A 63 -2.11 -6.41 -5.91
N MET A 64 -2.97 -5.48 -6.34
CA MET A 64 -3.93 -4.83 -5.47
C MET A 64 -4.95 -5.80 -4.88
N LEU A 65 -5.44 -6.76 -5.67
CA LEU A 65 -6.34 -7.81 -5.15
C LEU A 65 -5.66 -8.67 -4.09
N HIS A 66 -4.38 -9.00 -4.27
CA HIS A 66 -3.61 -9.72 -3.27
C HIS A 66 -3.48 -8.92 -1.96
N ILE A 67 -3.20 -7.61 -2.04
CA ILE A 67 -3.14 -6.73 -0.87
C ILE A 67 -4.50 -6.64 -0.18
N PHE A 68 -5.59 -6.49 -0.95
CA PHE A 68 -6.95 -6.43 -0.39
C PHE A 68 -7.38 -7.74 0.28
N ALA A 69 -6.86 -8.88 -0.19
CA ALA A 69 -7.11 -10.17 0.44
C ALA A 69 -6.49 -10.31 1.85
N MET A 70 -5.54 -9.45 2.20
CA MET A 70 -4.96 -9.42 3.54
C MET A 70 -5.85 -8.67 4.56
N ILE A 71 -6.84 -7.90 4.09
CA ILE A 71 -7.78 -7.18 4.96
C ILE A 71 -8.73 -8.18 5.61
N LYS A 72 -8.76 -8.19 6.93
CA LYS A 72 -9.66 -9.05 7.70
C LYS A 72 -11.03 -8.39 7.89
N PRO A 73 -12.11 -9.18 7.94
CA PRO A 73 -13.44 -8.62 8.23
C PRO A 73 -13.54 -7.91 9.59
N SER A 74 -12.67 -8.29 10.53
CA SER A 74 -12.60 -7.72 11.88
C SER A 74 -11.79 -6.42 11.95
N ASP A 75 -11.07 -6.07 10.89
CA ASP A 75 -10.23 -4.88 10.90
C ASP A 75 -11.10 -3.61 10.99
N THR A 76 -10.69 -2.69 11.85
CA THR A 76 -11.32 -1.38 12.02
C THR A 76 -10.52 -0.27 11.37
N GLU A 77 -9.25 -0.54 11.07
CA GLU A 77 -8.29 0.35 10.44
C GLU A 77 -7.54 -0.36 9.31
N LEU A 78 -6.96 0.41 8.40
CA LEU A 78 -6.04 -0.11 7.38
C LEU A 78 -4.62 -0.15 7.99
N PRO A 79 -4.14 -1.34 8.42
CA PRO A 79 -2.79 -1.46 8.99
C PRO A 79 -1.73 -1.38 7.89
N ARG A 80 -0.48 -1.58 8.28
CA ARG A 80 0.59 -1.86 7.33
C ARG A 80 0.50 -3.33 6.90
N TYR A 81 0.62 -3.57 5.61
CA TYR A 81 0.61 -4.92 5.04
C TYR A 81 2.03 -5.30 4.64
N GLU A 82 2.49 -6.47 5.09
CA GLU A 82 3.75 -7.05 4.65
C GLU A 82 3.49 -8.21 3.71
N MET A 83 4.13 -8.21 2.55
CA MET A 83 4.05 -9.30 1.57
C MET A 83 5.44 -9.70 1.08
N SER A 84 5.57 -10.95 0.65
CA SER A 84 6.74 -11.46 -0.05
C SER A 84 6.50 -11.48 -1.56
N ILE A 85 7.44 -10.94 -2.34
CA ILE A 85 7.38 -11.04 -3.81
C ILE A 85 7.38 -12.50 -4.24
N TYR A 86 8.19 -13.34 -3.59
CA TYR A 86 8.26 -14.76 -3.86
C TYR A 86 6.90 -15.46 -3.73
N GLU A 87 6.20 -15.25 -2.62
CA GLU A 87 4.87 -15.83 -2.38
C GLU A 87 3.83 -15.31 -3.36
N PHE A 88 3.85 -14.03 -3.65
CA PHE A 88 2.94 -13.43 -4.64
C PHE A 88 3.13 -14.04 -6.04
N LEU A 89 4.36 -14.17 -6.52
CA LEU A 89 4.65 -14.80 -7.82
C LEU A 89 4.17 -16.26 -7.85
N LYS A 90 4.41 -17.01 -6.77
CA LYS A 90 3.93 -18.39 -6.63
C LYS A 90 2.41 -18.48 -6.71
N LEU A 91 1.68 -17.59 -6.06
CA LEU A 91 0.21 -17.52 -6.14
C LEU A 91 -0.29 -17.17 -7.56
N CYS A 92 0.47 -16.37 -8.29
CA CYS A 92 0.16 -16.05 -9.70
C CYS A 92 0.51 -17.21 -10.67
N GLY A 93 1.07 -18.32 -10.19
CA GLY A 93 1.52 -19.42 -11.04
C GLY A 93 2.77 -19.09 -11.88
N VAL A 94 3.57 -18.13 -11.41
CA VAL A 94 4.81 -17.68 -12.06
C VAL A 94 5.99 -18.20 -11.27
N ASP A 95 7.06 -18.58 -11.96
CA ASP A 95 8.32 -19.00 -11.31
C ASP A 95 8.86 -17.85 -10.43
N PRO A 96 8.90 -18.04 -9.11
CA PRO A 96 9.34 -17.00 -8.19
C PRO A 96 10.86 -16.74 -8.23
N HIS A 97 11.64 -17.60 -8.87
CA HIS A 97 13.09 -17.40 -9.10
C HIS A 97 13.37 -16.60 -10.36
N ASN A 98 12.33 -16.26 -11.14
CA ASN A 98 12.49 -15.44 -12.33
C ASN A 98 12.78 -13.98 -11.96
N GLY A 99 14.04 -13.56 -12.06
CA GLY A 99 14.48 -12.22 -11.70
C GLY A 99 13.80 -11.10 -12.51
N SER A 100 13.33 -11.37 -13.74
CA SER A 100 12.59 -10.37 -14.52
C SER A 100 11.20 -10.13 -13.95
N MET A 101 10.53 -11.18 -13.49
CA MET A 101 9.23 -11.06 -12.82
C MET A 101 9.35 -10.36 -11.47
N TYR A 102 10.42 -10.62 -10.73
CA TYR A 102 10.72 -9.89 -9.51
C TYR A 102 10.83 -8.38 -9.73
N LYS A 103 11.63 -7.99 -10.74
CA LYS A 103 11.76 -6.58 -11.15
C LYS A 103 10.42 -5.98 -11.59
N GLN A 104 9.58 -6.78 -12.29
CA GLN A 104 8.27 -6.33 -12.73
C GLN A 104 7.33 -6.05 -11.56
N VAL A 105 7.34 -6.88 -10.51
CA VAL A 105 6.54 -6.64 -9.29
C VAL A 105 6.99 -5.36 -8.59
N LYS A 106 8.30 -5.13 -8.45
CA LYS A 106 8.83 -3.88 -7.91
C LYS A 106 8.34 -2.68 -8.70
N LYS A 107 8.51 -2.72 -10.01
CA LYS A 107 8.05 -1.65 -10.91
C LYS A 107 6.55 -1.42 -10.78
N ASN A 108 5.74 -2.47 -10.70
CA ASN A 108 4.30 -2.32 -10.51
C ASN A 108 3.96 -1.57 -9.22
N ILE A 109 4.68 -1.82 -8.13
CA ILE A 109 4.50 -1.11 -6.86
C ILE A 109 4.89 0.36 -6.99
N GLU A 110 6.03 0.65 -7.61
CA GLU A 110 6.48 2.00 -7.89
C GLU A 110 5.44 2.76 -8.75
N ASP A 111 4.95 2.13 -9.81
CA ASP A 111 3.94 2.70 -10.70
C ASP A 111 2.62 2.99 -9.96
N ILE A 112 2.18 2.07 -9.08
CA ILE A 112 0.97 2.26 -8.26
C ILE A 112 1.17 3.37 -7.23
N ALA A 113 2.34 3.45 -6.59
CA ALA A 113 2.66 4.49 -5.61
C ALA A 113 2.75 5.89 -6.26
N ASN A 114 3.25 5.94 -7.50
CA ASN A 114 3.37 7.16 -8.30
C ASN A 114 2.12 7.47 -9.14
N ALA A 115 1.11 6.59 -9.10
CA ALA A 115 -0.11 6.79 -9.88
C ALA A 115 -0.79 8.12 -9.55
N LYS A 116 -1.38 8.73 -10.58
CA LYS A 116 -2.22 9.92 -10.41
C LYS A 116 -3.36 9.60 -9.44
N VAL A 117 -3.89 10.65 -8.83
CA VAL A 117 -5.09 10.56 -8.00
C VAL A 117 -6.22 9.91 -8.78
N GLN A 118 -6.87 8.95 -8.17
CA GLN A 118 -8.04 8.24 -8.71
C GLN A 118 -9.32 8.83 -8.15
N TRP A 119 -10.45 8.50 -8.73
CA TRP A 119 -11.74 9.11 -8.41
C TRP A 119 -12.79 8.04 -8.18
N ILE A 120 -13.62 8.21 -7.17
CA ILE A 120 -14.85 7.44 -6.95
C ILE A 120 -16.02 8.41 -6.90
N ARG A 121 -17.02 8.19 -7.73
CA ARG A 121 -18.31 8.86 -7.60
C ARG A 121 -19.18 8.03 -6.67
N LEU A 122 -19.63 8.61 -5.57
CA LEU A 122 -20.50 7.91 -4.63
C LEU A 122 -21.92 7.80 -5.20
N ALA A 123 -22.45 6.57 -5.30
CA ALA A 123 -23.77 6.31 -5.83
C ALA A 123 -24.86 7.11 -5.09
N GLY A 124 -25.83 7.62 -5.83
CA GLY A 124 -26.94 8.41 -5.26
C GLY A 124 -26.56 9.79 -4.72
N THR A 125 -25.30 10.25 -4.95
CA THR A 125 -24.85 11.56 -4.49
C THR A 125 -24.13 12.35 -5.58
N GLN A 126 -23.94 13.64 -5.35
CA GLN A 126 -23.09 14.50 -6.20
C GLN A 126 -21.62 14.50 -5.74
N LYS A 127 -21.26 13.62 -4.79
CA LYS A 127 -19.92 13.63 -4.18
C LYS A 127 -18.95 12.80 -5.01
N ILE A 128 -17.74 13.35 -5.17
CA ILE A 128 -16.59 12.66 -5.79
C ILE A 128 -15.50 12.60 -4.72
N THR A 129 -15.01 11.41 -4.44
CA THR A 129 -13.85 11.21 -3.57
C THR A 129 -12.61 10.97 -4.42
N MET A 130 -11.55 11.69 -4.13
CA MET A 130 -10.24 11.48 -4.73
C MET A 130 -9.40 10.62 -3.78
N PHE A 131 -8.67 9.65 -4.31
CA PHE A 131 -7.83 8.77 -3.51
C PHE A 131 -6.55 8.37 -4.26
N ARG A 132 -5.57 7.88 -3.50
CA ARG A 132 -4.43 7.12 -4.02
C ARG A 132 -4.54 5.68 -3.57
N TRP A 133 -3.91 4.77 -4.28
CA TRP A 133 -3.91 3.37 -3.87
C TRP A 133 -3.05 3.13 -2.64
N LEU A 134 -1.86 3.74 -2.62
CA LEU A 134 -0.88 3.59 -1.56
C LEU A 134 -0.53 4.96 -0.98
N SER A 135 -0.44 5.04 0.35
CA SER A 135 0.11 6.19 1.05
C SER A 135 1.62 6.04 1.27
N SER A 136 2.11 4.80 1.37
CA SER A 136 3.54 4.50 1.40
C SER A 136 3.83 3.08 0.93
N ALA A 137 5.04 2.87 0.42
CA ALA A 137 5.59 1.57 0.10
C ALA A 137 7.08 1.55 0.47
N THR A 138 7.52 0.45 1.08
CA THR A 138 8.93 0.20 1.39
C THR A 138 9.27 -1.18 0.84
N ILE A 139 10.32 -1.25 0.02
CA ILE A 139 10.80 -2.49 -0.58
C ILE A 139 12.15 -2.82 0.04
N ASP A 140 12.25 -3.97 0.68
CA ASP A 140 13.52 -4.52 1.14
C ASP A 140 14.10 -5.41 0.04
N GLU A 141 15.10 -4.90 -0.65
CA GLU A 141 15.74 -5.59 -1.77
C GLU A 141 16.50 -6.84 -1.33
N GLY A 142 16.99 -6.87 -0.10
CA GLY A 142 17.76 -7.99 0.43
C GLY A 142 16.89 -9.22 0.72
N THR A 143 15.68 -9.01 1.22
CA THR A 143 14.77 -10.08 1.61
C THR A 143 13.61 -10.30 0.64
N GLY A 144 13.39 -9.37 -0.29
CA GLY A 144 12.23 -9.41 -1.20
C GLY A 144 10.90 -9.17 -0.50
N LYS A 145 10.93 -8.59 0.68
CA LYS A 145 9.75 -8.18 1.40
C LYS A 145 9.33 -6.76 1.05
N ILE A 146 8.03 -6.55 1.05
CA ILE A 146 7.43 -5.26 0.77
C ILE A 146 6.48 -4.93 1.90
N VAL A 147 6.61 -3.75 2.46
CA VAL A 147 5.68 -3.20 3.43
C VAL A 147 4.91 -2.06 2.78
N LEU A 148 3.59 -2.17 2.78
CA LEU A 148 2.67 -1.25 2.11
C LEU A 148 1.71 -0.65 3.12
N THR A 149 1.31 0.60 2.88
CA THR A 149 0.20 1.24 3.57
C THR A 149 -0.79 1.74 2.52
N LEU A 150 -2.04 1.30 2.62
CA LEU A 150 -3.12 1.79 1.76
C LEU A 150 -3.51 3.21 2.17
N ASP A 151 -4.04 3.96 1.22
CA ASP A 151 -4.59 5.29 1.51
C ASP A 151 -5.84 5.16 2.39
N GLN A 152 -5.94 6.00 3.43
CA GLN A 152 -7.05 5.96 4.39
C GLN A 152 -8.41 6.30 3.76
N SER A 153 -8.43 7.02 2.65
CA SER A 153 -9.66 7.28 1.90
C SER A 153 -10.30 6.02 1.31
N LEU A 154 -9.54 4.91 1.19
CA LEU A 154 -10.06 3.61 0.79
C LEU A 154 -10.78 2.85 1.90
N LYS A 155 -10.63 3.26 3.16
CA LYS A 155 -11.22 2.57 4.32
C LYS A 155 -12.72 2.30 4.17
N PRO A 156 -13.59 3.28 3.81
CA PRO A 156 -15.03 3.02 3.66
C PRO A 156 -15.37 2.05 2.53
N HIS A 157 -14.44 1.77 1.62
CA HIS A 157 -14.63 0.88 0.48
C HIS A 157 -14.07 -0.53 0.68
N LEU A 158 -13.32 -0.76 1.78
CA LEU A 158 -12.61 -2.01 2.02
C LEU A 158 -12.86 -2.62 3.40
N ILE A 159 -13.25 -1.79 4.41
CA ILE A 159 -13.40 -2.22 5.80
C ILE A 159 -14.83 -2.06 6.26
N GLN A 160 -15.27 -3.00 7.11
CA GLN A 160 -16.58 -2.99 7.78
C GLN A 160 -17.76 -2.79 6.80
N LEU A 161 -17.65 -3.39 5.61
CA LEU A 161 -18.69 -3.35 4.61
C LEU A 161 -19.90 -4.16 5.09
N LYS A 162 -21.05 -3.49 5.27
CA LYS A 162 -22.30 -4.11 5.72
C LYS A 162 -23.23 -4.40 4.54
N GLU A 163 -23.30 -3.47 3.59
CA GLU A 163 -24.20 -3.52 2.43
C GLU A 163 -23.47 -3.02 1.18
N PHE A 164 -24.01 -3.31 0.00
CA PHE A 164 -23.52 -2.85 -1.29
C PHE A 164 -22.05 -3.16 -1.53
N TYR A 165 -21.65 -4.40 -1.25
CA TYR A 165 -20.30 -4.86 -1.52
C TYR A 165 -20.29 -6.20 -2.26
N THR A 166 -19.23 -6.43 -2.97
CA THR A 166 -18.97 -7.67 -3.71
C THR A 166 -17.86 -8.44 -3.02
N THR A 167 -18.06 -9.76 -2.90
CA THR A 167 -17.09 -10.72 -2.38
C THR A 167 -16.55 -11.57 -3.51
N MET A 168 -15.24 -11.67 -3.63
CA MET A 168 -14.60 -12.49 -4.67
C MET A 168 -13.44 -13.28 -4.10
N ASN A 169 -13.14 -14.43 -4.71
CA ASN A 169 -11.98 -15.22 -4.36
C ASN A 169 -10.86 -14.99 -5.38
N ILE A 170 -9.68 -14.56 -4.88
CA ILE A 170 -8.53 -14.23 -5.72
C ILE A 170 -7.97 -15.44 -6.47
N THR A 171 -8.23 -16.66 -6.04
CA THR A 171 -7.78 -17.87 -6.74
C THR A 171 -8.38 -17.97 -8.15
N TYR A 172 -9.56 -17.40 -8.38
CA TYR A 172 -10.18 -17.32 -9.70
C TYR A 172 -9.67 -16.14 -10.54
N THR A 173 -9.24 -15.06 -9.89
CA THR A 173 -8.82 -13.84 -10.58
C THR A 173 -7.34 -13.83 -10.92
N LEU A 174 -6.49 -14.39 -10.08
CA LEU A 174 -5.03 -14.42 -10.29
C LEU A 174 -4.62 -15.16 -11.60
N PRO A 175 -5.26 -16.26 -12.04
CA PRO A 175 -4.93 -16.91 -13.32
C PRO A 175 -5.40 -16.15 -14.55
N MET A 176 -6.30 -15.17 -14.44
CA MET A 176 -6.84 -14.44 -15.59
C MET A 176 -5.72 -13.73 -16.35
N LYS A 177 -5.83 -13.77 -17.69
CA LYS A 177 -4.82 -13.21 -18.62
C LYS A 177 -5.24 -11.86 -19.23
N SER A 178 -6.46 -11.39 -18.94
CA SER A 178 -6.99 -10.13 -19.46
C SER A 178 -7.54 -9.25 -18.34
N GLN A 179 -7.22 -7.97 -18.38
CA GLN A 179 -7.80 -6.98 -17.47
C GLN A 179 -9.31 -6.84 -17.66
N TYR A 180 -9.81 -7.05 -18.88
CA TYR A 180 -11.25 -7.03 -19.18
C TYR A 180 -11.96 -8.21 -18.53
N SER A 181 -11.38 -9.40 -18.61
CA SER A 181 -11.95 -10.59 -17.95
C SER A 181 -12.05 -10.40 -16.45
N LEU A 182 -11.03 -9.82 -15.83
CA LEU A 182 -11.04 -9.51 -14.41
C LEU A 182 -12.12 -8.47 -14.08
N LYS A 183 -12.22 -7.40 -14.86
CA LYS A 183 -13.23 -6.35 -14.63
C LYS A 183 -14.65 -6.87 -14.82
N ILE A 184 -14.91 -7.67 -15.87
CA ILE A 184 -16.21 -8.31 -16.09
C ILE A 184 -16.55 -9.24 -14.92
N TYR A 185 -15.60 -10.04 -14.46
CA TYR A 185 -15.81 -10.92 -13.30
C TYR A 185 -16.21 -10.12 -12.05
N GLU A 186 -15.55 -8.99 -11.79
CA GLU A 186 -15.88 -8.10 -10.66
C GLU A 186 -17.28 -7.50 -10.79
N LEU A 187 -17.71 -7.15 -12.02
CA LEU A 187 -19.02 -6.54 -12.27
C LEU A 187 -20.17 -7.55 -12.25
N CYS A 188 -19.90 -8.84 -12.56
CA CYS A 188 -20.91 -9.90 -12.60
C CYS A 188 -21.07 -10.66 -11.28
N LYS A 189 -20.29 -10.33 -10.26
CA LYS A 189 -20.33 -10.93 -8.91
C LYS A 189 -21.25 -10.15 -7.97
#